data_6b85524b72f471d65b859e9fb7be8fe9
#
_entry.id   6b85524b72f471d65b859e9fb7be8fe9
#
_cell.length_a   1.000
_cell.length_b   1.000
_cell.length_c   1.000
_cell.angle_alpha   90.00
_cell.angle_beta   90.00
_cell.angle_gamma   90.00
#
_symmetry.space_group_name_H-M   'P 1'
#
loop_
_entity.id
_entity.type
_entity.pdbx_description
1 polymer ?
#
loop_
_entity_poly.entity_id
_entity_poly.type
_entity_poly.pdbx_seq_one_letter_code
_entity_poly.pdbx_strand_id
1 'polypeptide(L)'
;DMIDFLVRSLGAEPVDIVSDPSWGIHKGVDTPYPCFRFMPHLTRGEGLFMAVVRKNGEYAEKETKKDKNKSKKTSAKGVKGVECPKWIDGQDDFSITAYDDAICAVAKAHQPLVERIAKTAKTLLAGIPMAQAKGRDLVPQHALSQSVALRQDAFPCADLDYASAIAYLRGEAVALPADCPRGYVVVAYRNHPLGFVKNLGNRANNLYPKEWRIRSGHIPDETPEVI
;
A
#
# COMPACT_ATOMS: atom_id res chain seq x y z
N ASP A 1 13.26 -19.79 22.54
CA ASP A 1 12.90 -18.75 23.52
C ASP A 1 11.57 -18.07 23.22
N MET A 2 11.42 -17.26 22.16
CA MET A 2 10.15 -16.55 21.88
C MET A 2 9.01 -17.53 21.51
N ILE A 3 9.27 -18.53 20.69
CA ILE A 3 8.25 -19.51 20.32
C ILE A 3 7.88 -20.39 21.53
N ASP A 4 8.83 -20.76 22.39
CA ASP A 4 8.54 -21.46 23.65
C ASP A 4 7.62 -20.63 24.55
N PHE A 5 7.88 -19.33 24.65
CA PHE A 5 7.02 -18.44 25.44
C PHE A 5 5.60 -18.37 24.86
N LEU A 6 5.47 -18.21 23.53
CA LEU A 6 4.15 -18.15 22.87
C LEU A 6 3.36 -19.43 23.08
N VAL A 7 4.02 -20.59 22.99
CA VAL A 7 3.34 -21.88 23.13
C VAL A 7 3.05 -22.19 24.59
N ARG A 8 4.07 -22.12 25.48
CA ARG A 8 3.92 -22.59 26.89
C ARG A 8 3.21 -21.59 27.77
N SER A 9 3.46 -20.27 27.57
CA SER A 9 2.89 -19.24 28.42
C SER A 9 1.59 -18.68 27.92
N LEU A 10 1.41 -18.60 26.59
CA LEU A 10 0.22 -18.02 25.96
C LEU A 10 -0.70 -19.05 25.30
N GLY A 11 -0.34 -20.35 25.35
CA GLY A 11 -1.16 -21.41 24.77
C GLY A 11 -1.34 -21.32 23.24
N ALA A 12 -0.39 -20.69 22.55
CA ALA A 12 -0.46 -20.61 21.10
C ALA A 12 -0.15 -21.98 20.46
N GLU A 13 -0.84 -22.29 19.38
CA GLU A 13 -0.64 -23.52 18.60
C GLU A 13 0.35 -23.26 17.46
N PRO A 14 1.51 -23.95 17.42
CA PRO A 14 2.46 -23.83 16.32
C PRO A 14 1.87 -24.39 15.03
N VAL A 15 2.06 -23.67 13.91
CA VAL A 15 1.61 -24.11 12.60
C VAL A 15 2.83 -24.48 11.76
N ASP A 16 2.91 -25.73 11.33
CA ASP A 16 3.94 -26.16 10.38
C ASP A 16 3.54 -25.75 8.96
N ILE A 17 4.50 -25.20 8.23
CA ILE A 17 4.35 -24.79 6.83
C ILE A 17 5.27 -25.67 5.99
N VAL A 18 4.71 -26.24 4.93
CA VAL A 18 5.50 -26.99 3.95
C VAL A 18 6.27 -25.98 3.11
N SER A 19 7.59 -26.07 3.16
CA SER A 19 8.50 -25.30 2.30
C SER A 19 9.15 -26.22 1.27
N ASP A 20 9.36 -25.71 0.05
CA ASP A 20 10.10 -26.42 -0.97
C ASP A 20 11.59 -26.49 -0.56
N PRO A 21 12.21 -27.69 -0.56
CA PRO A 21 13.64 -27.83 -0.23
C PRO A 21 14.58 -26.98 -1.08
N SER A 22 14.19 -26.67 -2.30
CA SER A 22 14.99 -25.83 -3.22
C SER A 22 15.13 -24.38 -2.76
N TRP A 23 14.27 -23.92 -1.86
CA TRP A 23 14.31 -22.56 -1.34
C TRP A 23 15.45 -22.32 -0.33
N GLY A 24 16.14 -23.37 0.09
CA GLY A 24 17.26 -23.24 1.03
C GLY A 24 16.83 -22.80 2.44
N ILE A 25 15.57 -23.04 2.80
CA ILE A 25 15.01 -22.67 4.12
C ILE A 25 15.24 -23.84 5.08
N HIS A 26 15.90 -23.57 6.20
CA HIS A 26 16.13 -24.56 7.25
C HIS A 26 15.05 -24.52 8.32
N LYS A 27 14.69 -25.69 8.85
CA LYS A 27 13.88 -25.78 10.08
C LYS A 27 14.69 -25.27 11.28
N GLY A 28 13.98 -24.92 12.36
CA GLY A 28 14.61 -24.45 13.59
C GLY A 28 15.57 -25.46 14.18
N VAL A 29 16.67 -24.99 14.76
CA VAL A 29 17.72 -25.82 15.35
C VAL A 29 17.41 -25.91 16.85
N ASP A 30 17.34 -25.71 17.74
CA ASP A 30 17.19 -25.77 19.22
C ASP A 30 15.75 -25.68 19.75
N THR A 31 14.75 -26.03 18.94
CA THR A 31 13.36 -26.00 19.36
C THR A 31 12.55 -27.17 18.80
N PRO A 32 11.65 -27.78 19.57
CA PRO A 32 10.77 -28.83 19.06
C PRO A 32 9.62 -28.26 18.18
N TYR A 33 9.46 -26.96 18.15
CA TYR A 33 8.36 -26.32 17.42
C TYR A 33 8.75 -25.98 15.98
N PRO A 34 7.79 -26.05 15.04
CA PRO A 34 8.04 -25.66 13.65
C PRO A 34 8.38 -24.19 13.57
N CYS A 35 9.57 -23.93 13.08
CA CYS A 35 10.04 -22.60 12.73
C CYS A 35 11.06 -22.67 11.60
N PHE A 36 11.34 -21.56 10.97
CA PHE A 36 12.11 -21.48 9.73
C PHE A 36 13.24 -20.47 9.87
N ARG A 37 14.41 -20.85 9.36
CA ARG A 37 15.59 -19.99 9.31
C ARG A 37 16.00 -19.78 7.86
N PHE A 38 16.10 -18.53 7.49
CA PHE A 38 16.64 -18.11 6.22
C PHE A 38 18.11 -17.74 6.44
N MET A 39 18.99 -18.59 5.94
CA MET A 39 20.43 -18.41 6.14
C MET A 39 21.02 -17.64 4.96
N PRO A 40 21.85 -16.58 5.18
CA PRO A 40 22.38 -15.75 4.08
C PRO A 40 23.19 -16.51 3.04
N HIS A 41 23.79 -17.65 3.41
CA HIS A 41 24.57 -18.49 2.49
C HIS A 41 23.72 -19.49 1.69
N LEU A 42 22.44 -19.62 2.00
CA LEU A 42 21.50 -20.55 1.36
C LEU A 42 20.33 -19.86 0.67
N THR A 43 19.99 -18.67 1.12
CA THR A 43 18.90 -17.86 0.58
C THR A 43 19.44 -16.51 0.11
N ARG A 44 18.87 -15.95 -0.96
CA ARG A 44 19.22 -14.59 -1.37
C ARG A 44 18.61 -13.59 -0.38
N GLY A 45 19.44 -12.87 0.36
CA GLY A 45 19.01 -11.86 1.32
C GLY A 45 19.77 -11.91 2.64
N GLU A 46 19.32 -11.13 3.59
CA GLU A 46 19.80 -11.12 4.97
C GLU A 46 19.17 -12.27 5.77
N GLY A 47 19.74 -12.61 6.92
CA GLY A 47 19.17 -13.66 7.76
C GLY A 47 17.78 -13.30 8.28
N LEU A 48 16.86 -14.27 8.31
CA LEU A 48 15.52 -14.11 8.86
C LEU A 48 15.12 -15.34 9.69
N PHE A 49 14.37 -15.11 10.74
CA PHE A 49 13.65 -16.15 11.50
C PHE A 49 12.15 -15.96 11.32
N MET A 50 11.44 -17.05 11.07
CA MET A 50 9.97 -17.03 10.97
C MET A 50 9.39 -18.19 11.77
N ALA A 51 8.32 -17.92 12.52
CA ALA A 51 7.44 -18.92 13.11
C ALA A 51 5.99 -18.48 12.94
N VAL A 52 5.12 -19.42 12.66
CA VAL A 52 3.69 -19.16 12.54
C VAL A 52 2.98 -19.85 13.70
N VAL A 53 2.17 -19.10 14.40
CA VAL A 53 1.38 -19.61 15.52
C VAL A 53 -0.07 -19.17 15.38
N ARG A 54 -0.98 -20.08 15.76
CA ARG A 54 -2.40 -19.78 15.88
C ARG A 54 -2.70 -19.42 17.32
N LYS A 55 -3.34 -18.29 17.53
CA LYS A 55 -3.86 -17.93 18.86
C LYS A 55 -5.10 -18.77 19.14
N ASN A 56 -5.04 -19.61 20.17
CA ASN A 56 -6.19 -20.33 20.71
C ASN A 56 -6.89 -19.45 21.75
N GLY A 57 -8.19 -19.31 21.66
CA GLY A 57 -9.01 -18.59 22.62
C GLY A 57 -10.29 -18.06 21.97
N GLU A 58 -11.37 -18.17 22.69
CA GLU A 58 -12.60 -17.50 22.31
C GLU A 58 -12.37 -15.99 22.34
N TYR A 59 -12.80 -15.32 21.29
CA TYR A 59 -12.88 -13.87 21.27
C TYR A 59 -13.99 -13.49 22.24
N ALA A 60 -13.64 -13.32 23.52
CA ALA A 60 -14.56 -12.66 24.42
C ALA A 60 -14.78 -11.25 23.88
N GLU A 61 -15.91 -11.02 23.25
CA GLU A 61 -16.38 -9.65 23.04
C GLU A 61 -16.48 -9.03 24.43
N LYS A 62 -15.45 -8.30 24.84
CA LYS A 62 -15.60 -7.39 25.96
C LYS A 62 -16.67 -6.41 25.52
N GLU A 63 -17.87 -6.55 26.08
CA GLU A 63 -18.86 -5.49 26.05
C GLU A 63 -18.14 -4.22 26.52
N THR A 64 -17.73 -3.41 25.58
CA THR A 64 -17.20 -2.09 25.89
C THR A 64 -18.34 -1.35 26.54
N LYS A 65 -18.26 -1.20 27.89
CA LYS A 65 -19.10 -0.22 28.60
C LYS A 65 -19.08 1.03 27.77
N LYS A 66 -20.26 1.48 27.36
CA LYS A 66 -20.45 2.70 26.60
C LYS A 66 -19.75 3.84 27.32
N ASP A 67 -18.48 4.04 27.01
CA ASP A 67 -17.79 5.25 27.38
C ASP A 67 -18.50 6.37 26.63
N LYS A 68 -19.21 7.22 27.41
CA LYS A 68 -19.88 8.42 26.96
C LYS A 68 -18.87 9.51 26.50
N ASN A 69 -17.63 9.12 26.26
CA ASN A 69 -16.71 9.98 25.53
C ASN A 69 -17.13 9.98 24.06
N LYS A 70 -17.79 11.07 23.68
CA LYS A 70 -18.09 11.43 22.32
C LYS A 70 -16.91 11.06 21.45
N SER A 71 -16.97 9.89 20.77
CA SER A 71 -16.17 9.66 19.57
C SER A 71 -16.52 10.84 18.68
N LYS A 72 -15.62 11.82 18.58
CA LYS A 72 -15.69 12.78 17.50
C LYS A 72 -15.76 11.90 16.26
N LYS A 73 -16.99 11.79 15.69
CA LYS A 73 -17.13 11.37 14.31
C LYS A 73 -16.17 12.28 13.57
N THR A 74 -15.06 11.75 13.13
CA THR A 74 -14.20 12.37 12.14
C THR A 74 -14.99 12.35 10.83
N SER A 75 -16.08 13.11 10.82
CA SER A 75 -16.76 13.49 9.59
C SER A 75 -15.77 14.41 8.91
N ALA A 76 -15.19 13.93 7.84
CA ALA A 76 -14.35 14.70 6.95
C ALA A 76 -15.02 16.04 6.65
N LYS A 77 -14.58 17.10 7.31
CA LYS A 77 -15.12 18.46 7.14
C LYS A 77 -14.86 19.02 5.74
N GLY A 78 -14.10 18.30 4.89
CA GLY A 78 -13.67 18.75 3.56
C GLY A 78 -14.33 18.06 2.37
N VAL A 79 -15.02 16.93 2.56
CA VAL A 79 -15.47 16.08 1.43
C VAL A 79 -16.99 16.02 1.27
N LYS A 80 -17.74 16.84 2.01
CA LYS A 80 -19.21 16.93 1.80
C LYS A 80 -19.49 17.51 0.41
N GLY A 81 -20.07 16.69 -0.47
CA GLY A 81 -20.53 17.13 -1.79
C GLY A 81 -19.53 16.93 -2.93
N VAL A 82 -18.40 16.30 -2.71
CA VAL A 82 -17.49 15.90 -3.80
C VAL A 82 -17.94 14.51 -4.28
N GLU A 83 -18.43 14.45 -5.49
CA GLU A 83 -18.75 13.19 -6.16
C GLU A 83 -17.45 12.41 -6.38
N CYS A 84 -17.40 11.17 -5.89
CA CYS A 84 -16.19 10.34 -6.03
C CYS A 84 -16.06 9.89 -7.49
N PRO A 85 -14.95 10.22 -8.16
CA PRO A 85 -14.76 9.82 -9.53
C PRO A 85 -14.67 8.29 -9.66
N LYS A 86 -15.13 7.76 -10.79
CA LYS A 86 -15.04 6.33 -11.12
C LYS A 86 -13.61 5.98 -11.59
N TRP A 87 -12.66 5.98 -10.66
CA TRP A 87 -11.25 5.73 -10.96
C TRP A 87 -10.83 4.28 -10.75
N ILE A 88 -11.67 3.45 -10.14
CA ILE A 88 -11.37 2.03 -9.88
C ILE A 88 -12.39 1.14 -10.56
N ASP A 89 -11.92 -0.02 -11.02
CA ASP A 89 -12.77 -1.08 -11.52
C ASP A 89 -13.55 -1.72 -10.37
N GLY A 90 -14.77 -2.18 -10.65
CA GLY A 90 -15.62 -2.80 -9.63
C GLY A 90 -15.92 -1.85 -8.46
N GLN A 91 -16.06 -0.53 -8.69
CA GLN A 91 -16.28 0.45 -7.63
C GLN A 91 -17.47 0.12 -6.73
N ASP A 92 -18.45 -0.62 -7.26
CA ASP A 92 -19.61 -1.08 -6.48
C ASP A 92 -19.24 -2.11 -5.39
N ASP A 93 -18.08 -2.76 -5.48
CA ASP A 93 -17.56 -3.68 -4.47
C ASP A 93 -16.81 -2.96 -3.35
N PHE A 94 -16.63 -1.65 -3.47
CA PHE A 94 -15.93 -0.81 -2.51
C PHE A 94 -16.88 0.16 -1.81
N SER A 95 -16.58 0.41 -0.55
CA SER A 95 -17.13 1.54 0.22
C SER A 95 -16.15 2.69 0.16
N ILE A 96 -16.61 3.82 -0.34
CA ILE A 96 -15.80 5.04 -0.41
C ILE A 96 -15.94 5.78 0.91
N THR A 97 -14.83 5.90 1.63
CA THR A 97 -14.80 6.53 2.96
C THR A 97 -13.78 7.66 2.96
N ALA A 98 -14.13 8.75 3.61
CA ALA A 98 -13.22 9.86 3.79
C ALA A 98 -12.57 9.78 5.18
N TYR A 99 -11.23 9.87 5.20
CA TYR A 99 -10.42 9.99 6.40
C TYR A 99 -9.67 11.33 6.32
N ASP A 100 -10.02 12.26 7.20
CA ASP A 100 -9.54 13.65 7.14
C ASP A 100 -9.77 14.28 5.75
N ASP A 101 -8.72 14.49 4.98
CA ASP A 101 -8.73 15.02 3.61
C ASP A 101 -8.50 13.93 2.53
N ALA A 102 -8.29 12.69 2.96
CA ALA A 102 -8.08 11.55 2.06
C ALA A 102 -9.38 10.81 1.78
N ILE A 103 -9.60 10.46 0.52
CA ILE A 103 -10.68 9.57 0.06
C ILE A 103 -10.09 8.20 -0.17
N CYS A 104 -10.61 7.20 0.53
CA CYS A 104 -10.13 5.82 0.46
C CYS A 104 -11.26 4.88 0.00
N ALA A 105 -10.91 3.89 -0.82
CA ALA A 105 -11.79 2.80 -1.20
C ALA A 105 -11.49 1.56 -0.36
N VAL A 106 -12.44 1.13 0.45
CA VAL A 106 -12.35 -0.07 1.29
C VAL A 106 -13.26 -1.13 0.71
N ALA A 107 -12.74 -2.34 0.45
CA ALA A 107 -13.59 -3.44 -0.03
C ALA A 107 -14.75 -3.68 0.95
N LYS A 108 -15.97 -3.76 0.45
CA LYS A 108 -17.18 -3.94 1.27
C LYS A 108 -17.10 -5.16 2.17
N ALA A 109 -16.46 -6.24 1.71
CA ALA A 109 -16.24 -7.43 2.51
C ALA A 109 -15.42 -7.17 3.79
N HIS A 110 -14.55 -6.16 3.80
CA HIS A 110 -13.67 -5.83 4.92
C HIS A 110 -14.16 -4.63 5.73
N GLN A 111 -15.16 -3.90 5.26
CA GLN A 111 -15.66 -2.70 5.93
C GLN A 111 -16.06 -2.94 7.39
N PRO A 112 -16.83 -4.00 7.75
CA PRO A 112 -17.21 -4.23 9.16
C PRO A 112 -15.99 -4.45 10.07
N LEU A 113 -14.94 -5.11 9.54
CA LEU A 113 -13.69 -5.33 10.28
C LEU A 113 -12.95 -4.00 10.50
N VAL A 114 -12.81 -3.19 9.45
CA VAL A 114 -12.16 -1.87 9.53
C VAL A 114 -12.87 -0.97 10.52
N GLU A 115 -14.22 -0.92 10.48
CA GLU A 115 -15.02 -0.13 11.42
C GLU A 115 -14.85 -0.60 12.87
N ARG A 116 -14.76 -1.92 13.09
CA ARG A 116 -14.52 -2.49 14.40
C ARG A 116 -13.13 -2.13 14.94
N ILE A 117 -12.10 -2.24 14.11
CA ILE A 117 -10.73 -1.86 14.49
C ILE A 117 -10.65 -0.36 14.78
N ALA A 118 -11.26 0.49 13.96
CA ALA A 118 -11.25 1.94 14.14
C ALA A 118 -11.91 2.41 15.45
N LYS A 119 -12.75 1.59 16.09
CA LYS A 119 -13.31 1.88 17.42
C LYS A 119 -12.34 1.63 18.56
N THR A 120 -11.36 0.76 18.36
CA THR A 120 -10.43 0.28 19.40
C THR A 120 -8.99 0.73 19.20
N ALA A 121 -8.64 1.06 17.96
CA ALA A 121 -7.29 1.46 17.59
C ALA A 121 -7.32 2.66 16.63
N LYS A 122 -6.25 3.46 16.65
CA LYS A 122 -6.07 4.54 15.68
C LYS A 122 -5.79 3.92 14.31
N THR A 123 -6.70 4.10 13.37
CA THR A 123 -6.50 3.67 11.99
C THR A 123 -5.65 4.70 11.26
N LEU A 124 -4.47 4.30 10.79
CA LEU A 124 -3.56 5.15 10.01
C LEU A 124 -3.89 5.10 8.52
N LEU A 125 -4.30 3.93 8.04
CA LEU A 125 -4.64 3.68 6.65
C LEU A 125 -5.64 2.53 6.55
N ALA A 126 -6.63 2.66 5.68
CA ALA A 126 -7.56 1.57 5.36
C ALA A 126 -7.94 1.61 3.88
N GLY A 127 -7.78 0.49 3.20
CA GLY A 127 -8.07 0.35 1.77
C GLY A 127 -7.09 1.10 0.87
N ILE A 128 -7.58 1.53 -0.28
CA ILE A 128 -6.81 2.21 -1.33
C ILE A 128 -6.99 3.72 -1.17
N PRO A 129 -5.95 4.50 -0.80
CA PRO A 129 -6.01 5.95 -0.87
C PRO A 129 -6.16 6.40 -2.33
N MET A 130 -7.34 6.85 -2.70
CA MET A 130 -7.67 7.25 -4.06
C MET A 130 -7.28 8.69 -4.35
N ALA A 131 -7.68 9.59 -3.47
CA ALA A 131 -7.50 11.02 -3.68
C ALA A 131 -7.30 11.77 -2.37
N GLN A 132 -6.68 12.94 -2.47
CA GLN A 132 -6.67 13.96 -1.43
C GLN A 132 -7.50 15.15 -1.89
N ALA A 133 -8.45 15.59 -1.07
CA ALA A 133 -9.23 16.77 -1.35
C ALA A 133 -8.41 18.04 -1.11
N LYS A 134 -8.27 18.89 -2.13
CA LYS A 134 -7.64 20.21 -2.04
C LYS A 134 -8.60 21.29 -2.55
N GLY A 135 -9.36 21.86 -1.64
CA GLY A 135 -10.44 22.76 -2.01
C GLY A 135 -11.53 22.00 -2.79
N ARG A 136 -11.74 22.40 -4.06
CA ARG A 136 -12.67 21.71 -4.97
C ARG A 136 -12.01 20.62 -5.81
N ASP A 137 -10.68 20.54 -5.81
CA ASP A 137 -9.92 19.57 -6.59
C ASP A 137 -9.70 18.28 -5.83
N LEU A 138 -9.73 17.16 -6.56
CA LEU A 138 -9.30 15.84 -6.08
C LEU A 138 -7.94 15.53 -6.70
N VAL A 139 -6.92 15.46 -5.84
CA VAL A 139 -5.56 15.09 -6.25
C VAL A 139 -5.39 13.59 -6.11
N PRO A 140 -5.20 12.82 -7.20
CA PRO A 140 -5.02 11.37 -7.12
C PRO A 140 -3.79 11.05 -6.28
N GLN A 141 -3.92 10.03 -5.43
CA GLN A 141 -2.85 9.59 -4.56
C GLN A 141 -1.97 8.55 -5.25
N HIS A 142 -0.69 8.53 -4.91
CA HIS A 142 0.27 7.60 -5.48
C HIS A 142 -0.18 6.13 -5.35
N ALA A 143 -0.74 5.76 -4.20
CA ALA A 143 -1.25 4.40 -3.96
C ALA A 143 -2.31 3.95 -4.97
N LEU A 144 -3.10 4.88 -5.53
CA LEU A 144 -4.06 4.56 -6.58
C LEU A 144 -3.36 4.09 -7.86
N SER A 145 -2.24 4.74 -8.25
CA SER A 145 -1.49 4.33 -9.44
C SER A 145 -0.84 2.95 -9.32
N GLN A 146 -0.58 2.51 -8.09
CA GLN A 146 0.01 1.20 -7.79
C GLN A 146 -1.06 0.12 -7.54
N SER A 147 -2.32 0.50 -7.55
CA SER A 147 -3.43 -0.43 -7.30
C SER A 147 -3.82 -1.18 -8.55
N VAL A 148 -3.97 -2.49 -8.44
CA VAL A 148 -4.57 -3.33 -9.50
C VAL A 148 -6.03 -2.98 -9.80
N ALA A 149 -6.68 -2.24 -8.89
CA ALA A 149 -8.04 -1.77 -9.08
C ALA A 149 -8.12 -0.47 -9.88
N LEU A 150 -6.99 0.17 -10.20
CA LEU A 150 -7.01 1.38 -11.03
C LEU A 150 -7.61 1.04 -12.40
N ARG A 151 -8.69 1.75 -12.78
CA ARG A 151 -9.30 1.60 -14.09
C ARG A 151 -8.39 2.15 -15.18
N GLN A 152 -8.12 1.38 -16.22
CA GLN A 152 -7.13 1.71 -17.24
C GLN A 152 -7.44 3.01 -18.02
N ASP A 153 -8.73 3.33 -18.18
CA ASP A 153 -9.19 4.52 -18.90
C ASP A 153 -9.49 5.71 -17.96
N ALA A 154 -9.23 5.59 -16.66
CA ALA A 154 -9.49 6.65 -15.70
C ALA A 154 -8.60 7.87 -15.87
N PHE A 155 -7.40 7.67 -16.38
CA PHE A 155 -6.40 8.73 -16.63
C PHE A 155 -5.66 8.46 -17.92
N PRO A 156 -5.25 9.51 -18.63
CA PRO A 156 -4.24 9.37 -19.69
C PRO A 156 -2.98 8.73 -19.14
N CYS A 157 -2.32 7.91 -19.95
CA CYS A 157 -1.06 7.26 -19.60
C CYS A 157 0.04 7.71 -20.54
N ALA A 158 1.22 8.02 -20.01
CA ALA A 158 2.44 8.32 -20.76
C ALA A 158 3.54 7.35 -20.36
N ASP A 159 4.01 6.54 -21.30
CA ASP A 159 5.17 5.67 -21.08
C ASP A 159 6.45 6.48 -21.20
N LEU A 160 7.33 6.34 -20.21
CA LEU A 160 8.60 7.07 -20.11
C LEU A 160 9.74 6.16 -20.55
N ASP A 161 10.78 6.75 -21.13
CA ASP A 161 12.05 6.07 -21.27
C ASP A 161 12.75 5.91 -19.92
N TYR A 162 13.83 5.14 -19.87
CA TYR A 162 14.54 4.83 -18.61
C TYR A 162 15.01 6.10 -17.89
N ALA A 163 15.64 7.02 -18.63
CA ALA A 163 16.18 8.26 -18.03
C ALA A 163 15.07 9.12 -17.42
N SER A 164 13.96 9.28 -18.14
CA SER A 164 12.78 10.02 -17.68
C SER A 164 12.08 9.32 -16.51
N ALA A 165 12.03 7.99 -16.50
CA ALA A 165 11.49 7.21 -15.38
C ALA A 165 12.32 7.42 -14.12
N ILE A 166 13.64 7.37 -14.20
CA ILE A 166 14.54 7.68 -13.10
C ILE A 166 14.38 9.13 -12.62
N ALA A 167 14.32 10.10 -13.54
CA ALA A 167 14.08 11.50 -13.21
C ALA A 167 12.75 11.65 -12.43
N TYR A 168 11.69 10.95 -12.88
CA TYR A 168 10.41 10.91 -12.18
C TYR A 168 10.56 10.39 -10.74
N LEU A 169 11.23 9.24 -10.56
CA LEU A 169 11.43 8.64 -9.23
C LEU A 169 12.35 9.46 -8.33
N ARG A 170 13.17 10.34 -8.89
CA ARG A 170 13.96 11.35 -8.16
C ARG A 170 13.15 12.57 -7.76
N GLY A 171 11.91 12.69 -8.24
CA GLY A 171 11.04 13.83 -8.01
C GLY A 171 11.38 15.04 -8.90
N GLU A 172 12.11 14.80 -9.98
CA GLU A 172 12.48 15.82 -10.98
C GLU A 172 11.33 16.04 -11.97
N ALA A 173 11.43 17.11 -12.75
CA ALA A 173 10.47 17.37 -13.82
C ALA A 173 10.70 16.38 -14.98
N VAL A 174 9.59 15.91 -15.56
CA VAL A 174 9.63 15.04 -16.74
C VAL A 174 8.90 15.70 -17.90
N ALA A 175 9.42 15.50 -19.10
CA ALA A 175 8.74 15.90 -20.32
C ALA A 175 7.65 14.88 -20.66
N LEU A 176 6.48 15.37 -21.05
CA LEU A 176 5.41 14.55 -21.57
C LEU A 176 5.29 14.72 -23.08
N PRO A 177 4.72 13.76 -23.81
CA PRO A 177 4.37 13.92 -25.22
C PRO A 177 3.54 15.20 -25.46
N ALA A 178 3.76 15.86 -26.59
CA ALA A 178 3.12 17.13 -26.89
C ALA A 178 1.58 17.05 -27.02
N ASP A 179 1.08 15.89 -27.37
CA ASP A 179 -0.35 15.55 -27.48
C ASP A 179 -0.96 15.09 -26.15
N CYS A 180 -0.15 14.96 -25.10
CA CYS A 180 -0.63 14.53 -23.78
C CYS A 180 -1.61 15.56 -23.21
N PRO A 181 -2.84 15.16 -22.83
CA PRO A 181 -3.84 16.11 -22.35
C PRO A 181 -3.45 16.75 -21.01
N ARG A 182 -3.95 17.95 -20.76
CA ARG A 182 -3.79 18.65 -19.48
C ARG A 182 -4.55 17.93 -18.38
N GLY A 183 -4.05 17.99 -17.15
CA GLY A 183 -4.64 17.37 -15.99
C GLY A 183 -3.74 16.30 -15.37
N TYR A 184 -4.35 15.36 -14.67
CA TYR A 184 -3.62 14.25 -14.06
C TYR A 184 -3.36 13.15 -15.10
N VAL A 185 -2.11 12.70 -15.16
CA VAL A 185 -1.60 11.71 -16.10
C VAL A 185 -0.86 10.64 -15.30
N VAL A 186 -1.11 9.38 -15.58
CA VAL A 186 -0.29 8.28 -15.08
C VAL A 186 0.98 8.24 -15.90
N VAL A 187 2.12 8.21 -15.26
CA VAL A 187 3.40 7.93 -15.93
C VAL A 187 3.78 6.49 -15.68
N ALA A 188 4.25 5.81 -16.71
CA ALA A 188 4.61 4.39 -16.68
C ALA A 188 6.01 4.19 -17.26
N TYR A 189 6.61 3.05 -16.96
CA TYR A 189 7.80 2.55 -17.60
C TYR A 189 7.57 1.10 -17.99
N ARG A 190 7.75 0.77 -19.27
CA ARG A 190 7.46 -0.56 -19.83
C ARG A 190 6.07 -1.07 -19.42
N ASN A 191 5.06 -0.21 -19.52
CA ASN A 191 3.67 -0.47 -19.11
C ASN A 191 3.45 -0.68 -17.60
N HIS A 192 4.44 -0.42 -16.75
CA HIS A 192 4.28 -0.48 -15.30
C HIS A 192 4.06 0.94 -14.76
N PRO A 193 2.92 1.24 -14.13
CA PRO A 193 2.64 2.55 -13.56
C PRO A 193 3.67 2.91 -12.49
N LEU A 194 4.26 4.10 -12.62
CA LEU A 194 5.18 4.66 -11.64
C LEU A 194 4.50 5.64 -10.70
N GLY A 195 3.44 6.31 -11.16
CA GLY A 195 2.72 7.29 -10.38
C GLY A 195 2.00 8.32 -11.21
N PHE A 196 1.72 9.49 -10.62
CA PHE A 196 1.03 10.58 -11.28
C PHE A 196 1.90 11.80 -11.50
N VAL A 197 1.61 12.53 -12.57
CA VAL A 197 2.02 13.91 -12.77
C VAL A 197 0.79 14.77 -13.03
N LYS A 198 0.87 16.08 -12.77
CA LYS A 198 -0.13 17.05 -13.21
C LYS A 198 0.42 17.83 -14.39
N ASN A 199 -0.08 17.52 -15.59
CA ASN A 199 0.27 18.23 -16.82
C ASN A 199 -0.41 19.61 -16.86
N LEU A 200 0.39 20.68 -16.90
CA LEU A 200 -0.08 22.06 -17.03
C LEU A 200 0.01 22.57 -18.47
N GLY A 201 0.51 21.74 -19.39
CA GLY A 201 0.72 22.07 -20.80
C GLY A 201 2.16 22.50 -21.09
N ASN A 202 2.70 23.47 -20.37
CA ASN A 202 4.10 23.91 -20.50
C ASN A 202 5.09 23.18 -19.58
N ARG A 203 4.59 22.49 -18.57
CA ARG A 203 5.36 21.67 -17.62
C ARG A 203 4.45 20.62 -16.99
N ALA A 204 5.07 19.55 -16.47
CA ALA A 204 4.40 18.56 -15.64
C ALA A 204 4.92 18.65 -14.21
N ASN A 205 4.00 18.78 -13.25
CA ASN A 205 4.34 18.71 -11.83
C ASN A 205 4.42 17.24 -11.43
N ASN A 206 5.56 16.83 -10.89
CA ASN A 206 5.79 15.51 -10.39
C ASN A 206 5.04 15.33 -9.04
N LEU A 207 4.21 14.28 -8.93
CA LEU A 207 3.43 13.96 -7.73
C LEU A 207 3.99 12.73 -6.98
N TYR A 208 5.18 12.28 -7.34
CA TYR A 208 5.82 11.17 -6.62
C TYR A 208 6.07 11.53 -5.14
N PRO A 209 5.83 10.63 -4.19
CA PRO A 209 6.03 10.90 -2.77
C PRO A 209 7.46 11.33 -2.47
N LYS A 210 7.61 12.47 -1.80
CA LYS A 210 8.95 13.05 -1.53
C LYS A 210 9.82 12.15 -0.66
N GLU A 211 9.20 11.36 0.19
CA GLU A 211 9.85 10.44 1.13
C GLU A 211 10.49 9.25 0.42
N TRP A 212 9.96 8.87 -0.75
CA TRP A 212 10.36 7.68 -1.49
C TRP A 212 11.30 7.97 -2.65
N ARG A 213 11.68 9.24 -2.82
CA ARG A 213 12.57 9.64 -3.91
C ARG A 213 13.92 8.93 -3.86
N ILE A 214 14.40 8.52 -5.02
CA ILE A 214 15.77 8.07 -5.18
C ILE A 214 16.70 9.26 -4.87
N ARG A 215 17.57 9.09 -3.90
CA ARG A 215 18.55 10.13 -3.47
C ARG A 215 19.95 9.85 -3.97
N SER A 216 20.22 8.63 -4.46
CA SER A 216 21.53 8.26 -5.00
C SER A 216 21.85 9.07 -6.26
N GLY A 217 23.09 9.55 -6.35
CA GLY A 217 23.64 10.16 -7.57
C GLY A 217 24.19 9.11 -8.56
N HIS A 218 24.41 7.86 -8.09
CA HIS A 218 24.92 6.79 -8.93
C HIS A 218 23.76 5.97 -9.51
N ILE A 219 23.37 6.33 -10.71
CA ILE A 219 22.38 5.59 -11.49
C ILE A 219 23.12 5.07 -12.70
N PRO A 220 23.00 3.77 -13.03
CA PRO A 220 23.59 3.24 -14.25
C PRO A 220 23.06 3.99 -15.48
N ASP A 221 23.97 4.36 -16.41
CA ASP A 221 23.58 4.99 -17.68
C ASP A 221 22.87 4.00 -18.60
N GLU A 222 23.13 2.70 -18.42
CA GLU A 222 22.50 1.63 -19.17
C GLU A 222 21.28 1.09 -18.41
N THR A 223 20.22 0.83 -19.17
CA THR A 223 19.02 0.17 -18.64
C THR A 223 19.40 -1.21 -18.15
N PRO A 224 19.26 -1.52 -16.84
CA PRO A 224 19.55 -2.85 -16.35
C PRO A 224 18.60 -3.87 -17.00
N GLU A 225 19.16 -5.02 -17.39
CA GLU A 225 18.34 -6.16 -17.78
C GLU A 225 17.56 -6.62 -16.57
N VAL A 226 16.24 -6.58 -16.71
CA VAL A 226 15.33 -7.16 -15.70
C VAL A 226 15.26 -8.65 -15.99
N ILE A 227 15.86 -9.45 -15.11
CA ILE A 227 15.84 -10.92 -15.15
C ILE A 227 14.46 -11.40 -14.70
#